data_356e16e4af7503209f72a7fb2a7a6dba
#
_entry.id   356e16e4af7503209f72a7fb2a7a6dba
#
_cell.length_a   1.000
_cell.length_b   1.000
_cell.length_c   1.000
_cell.angle_alpha   90.00
_cell.angle_beta   90.00
_cell.angle_gamma   90.00
#
_symmetry.space_group_name_H-M   'P 1'
#
loop_
_entity.id
_entity.type
_entity.pdbx_description
1 polymer ?
#
loop_
_entity_poly.entity_id
_entity_poly.type
_entity_poly.pdbx_seq_one_letter_code
_entity_poly.pdbx_strand_id
1 'polypeptide(L)'
;MFLKDFITQEYQVSVKEVLDNALKGLETANFEFPLYTKDRQRVEVLLNATTRRDVGGSVVGMLGVGQDITERKQVEVEKTRVAQELQTFIDTANAPIFGIDAHGLVNEWNNKAVEITGFSRTEVLGKDLVQVLRLSMFD
;
A
#
# COMPACT_ATOMS: atom_id res chain seq x y z
N MET A 1 6.76 30.23 2.91
CA MET A 1 5.39 30.74 3.05
C MET A 1 4.38 29.73 2.58
N PHE A 2 4.41 29.38 1.31
CA PHE A 2 3.37 28.51 0.72
C PHE A 2 3.37 27.07 1.26
N LEU A 3 4.51 26.50 1.54
CA LEU A 3 4.60 25.11 2.02
C LEU A 3 3.94 24.92 3.39
N LYS A 4 4.01 25.91 4.25
CA LYS A 4 3.43 25.84 5.59
C LYS A 4 1.89 25.86 5.59
N ASP A 5 1.30 26.48 4.57
CA ASP A 5 -0.14 26.66 4.51
C ASP A 5 -0.88 25.50 3.84
N PHE A 6 -0.19 24.75 2.96
CA PHE A 6 -0.82 23.74 2.12
C PHE A 6 -0.30 22.33 2.39
N ILE A 7 0.86 22.18 3.01
CA ILE A 7 1.50 20.88 3.23
C ILE A 7 1.68 20.67 4.73
N THR A 8 1.34 19.47 5.22
CA THR A 8 1.50 19.14 6.63
C THR A 8 2.99 19.16 7.02
N GLN A 9 3.24 19.48 8.29
CA GLN A 9 4.59 19.57 8.83
C GLN A 9 5.41 18.29 8.57
N GLU A 10 4.76 17.14 8.63
CA GLU A 10 5.37 15.83 8.36
C GLU A 10 6.02 15.76 6.97
N TYR A 11 5.36 16.34 5.96
CA TYR A 11 5.81 16.27 4.56
C TYR A 11 6.58 17.50 4.09
N GLN A 12 6.60 18.59 4.87
CA GLN A 12 7.27 19.82 4.47
C GLN A 12 8.76 19.62 4.18
N VAL A 13 9.45 18.86 5.02
CA VAL A 13 10.88 18.57 4.86
C VAL A 13 11.12 17.77 3.59
N SER A 14 10.34 16.72 3.36
CA SER A 14 10.48 15.84 2.18
C SER A 14 10.18 16.57 0.89
N VAL A 15 9.13 17.39 0.84
CA VAL A 15 8.77 18.19 -0.34
C VAL A 15 9.86 19.23 -0.62
N LYS A 16 10.34 19.91 0.41
CA LYS A 16 11.44 20.88 0.26
C LYS A 16 12.69 20.24 -0.30
N GLU A 17 13.04 19.05 0.18
CA GLU A 17 14.17 18.27 -0.30
C GLU A 17 14.02 17.93 -1.80
N VAL A 18 12.84 17.51 -2.25
CA VAL A 18 12.54 17.23 -3.66
C VAL A 18 12.76 18.50 -4.51
N LEU A 19 12.25 19.63 -4.06
CA LEU A 19 12.41 20.91 -4.79
C LEU A 19 13.88 21.36 -4.83
N ASP A 20 14.57 21.31 -3.71
CA ASP A 20 15.98 21.69 -3.62
C ASP A 20 16.86 20.79 -4.50
N ASN A 21 16.58 19.49 -4.54
CA ASN A 21 17.30 18.54 -5.39
C ASN A 21 17.10 18.85 -6.88
N ALA A 22 15.86 19.18 -7.29
CA ALA A 22 15.59 19.57 -8.68
C ALA A 22 16.39 20.82 -9.09
N LEU A 23 16.56 21.78 -8.19
CA LEU A 23 17.37 22.97 -8.42
C LEU A 23 18.87 22.66 -8.50
N LYS A 24 19.29 21.51 -8.01
CA LYS A 24 20.67 21.01 -8.11
C LYS A 24 20.89 20.06 -9.30
N GLY A 25 19.85 19.83 -10.10
CA GLY A 25 19.90 18.91 -11.23
C GLY A 25 19.51 17.47 -10.92
N LEU A 26 19.01 17.20 -9.71
CA LEU A 26 18.55 15.88 -9.28
C LEU A 26 17.03 15.81 -9.40
N GLU A 27 16.56 15.11 -10.42
CA GLU A 27 15.14 14.96 -10.68
C GLU A 27 14.50 13.91 -9.79
N THR A 28 13.22 14.12 -9.45
CA THR A 28 12.43 13.16 -8.66
C THR A 28 11.18 12.78 -9.42
N ALA A 29 10.93 11.47 -9.48
CA ALA A 29 9.74 10.92 -10.12
C ALA A 29 8.84 10.25 -9.07
N ASN A 30 7.52 10.39 -9.26
CA ASN A 30 6.48 9.68 -8.51
C ASN A 30 6.55 9.89 -6.99
N PHE A 31 6.79 11.11 -6.57
CA PHE A 31 6.75 11.47 -5.15
C PHE A 31 5.31 11.77 -4.73
N GLU A 32 4.77 10.97 -3.81
CA GLU A 32 3.40 11.14 -3.31
C GLU A 32 3.41 11.90 -1.98
N PHE A 33 2.53 12.90 -1.86
CA PHE A 33 2.32 13.62 -0.60
C PHE A 33 0.91 14.19 -0.56
N PRO A 34 0.33 14.39 0.66
CA PRO A 34 -0.91 15.10 0.81
C PRO A 34 -0.70 16.62 0.83
N LEU A 35 -1.60 17.35 0.19
CA LEU A 35 -1.70 18.79 0.41
C LEU A 35 -3.12 19.14 0.87
N TYR A 36 -3.27 20.32 1.44
CA TYR A 36 -4.56 20.83 1.87
C TYR A 36 -4.93 22.07 1.05
N THR A 37 -6.16 22.08 0.55
CA THR A 37 -6.71 23.21 -0.18
C THR A 37 -6.97 24.38 0.77
N LYS A 38 -7.30 25.55 0.20
CA LYS A 38 -7.72 26.72 0.96
C LYS A 38 -8.92 26.42 1.88
N ASP A 39 -9.80 25.53 1.45
CA ASP A 39 -10.98 25.09 2.21
C ASP A 39 -10.66 23.91 3.15
N ARG A 40 -9.38 23.62 3.34
CA ARG A 40 -8.88 22.55 4.22
C ARG A 40 -9.29 21.13 3.80
N GLN A 41 -9.54 20.93 2.51
CA GLN A 41 -9.74 19.60 1.97
C GLN A 41 -8.40 18.95 1.65
N ARG A 42 -8.26 17.69 2.02
CA ARG A 42 -7.04 16.90 1.74
C ARG A 42 -7.05 16.41 0.30
N VAL A 43 -5.98 16.67 -0.41
CA VAL A 43 -5.76 16.19 -1.78
C VAL A 43 -4.45 15.39 -1.80
N GLU A 44 -4.51 14.18 -2.30
CA GLU A 44 -3.30 13.36 -2.52
C GLU A 44 -2.70 13.71 -3.87
N VAL A 45 -1.42 14.05 -3.89
CA VAL A 45 -0.71 14.51 -5.09
C VAL A 45 0.45 13.59 -5.41
N LEU A 46 0.57 13.23 -6.68
CA LEU A 46 1.75 12.59 -7.25
C LEU A 46 2.56 13.64 -7.98
N LEU A 47 3.76 13.91 -7.49
CA LEU A 47 4.65 14.96 -8.00
C LEU A 47 5.82 14.36 -8.78
N ASN A 48 6.05 14.93 -9.97
CA ASN A 48 7.27 14.73 -10.73
C ASN A 48 7.95 16.09 -10.88
N ALA A 49 9.21 16.17 -10.43
CA ALA A 49 9.98 17.40 -10.47
C ALA A 49 11.17 17.23 -11.42
N THR A 50 11.26 18.11 -12.41
CA THR A 50 12.33 18.10 -13.41
C THR A 50 13.11 19.41 -13.34
N THR A 51 14.39 19.34 -13.69
CA THR A 51 15.29 20.50 -13.72
C THR A 51 15.16 21.22 -15.05
N ARG A 52 15.04 22.54 -15.00
CA ARG A 52 15.06 23.39 -16.20
C ARG A 52 16.48 23.92 -16.39
N ARG A 53 16.97 23.79 -17.62
CA ARG A 53 18.30 24.27 -17.99
C ARG A 53 18.22 25.23 -19.15
N ASP A 54 19.16 26.17 -19.22
CA ASP A 54 19.31 27.05 -20.37
C ASP A 54 20.07 26.36 -21.52
N VAL A 55 20.29 27.08 -22.61
CA VAL A 55 21.02 26.60 -23.80
C VAL A 55 22.44 26.14 -23.45
N GLY A 56 23.06 26.79 -22.45
CA GLY A 56 24.42 26.46 -21.98
C GLY A 56 24.49 25.29 -21.01
N GLY A 57 23.34 24.70 -20.63
CA GLY A 57 23.27 23.61 -19.67
C GLY A 57 23.20 24.01 -18.21
N SER A 58 23.18 25.33 -17.92
CA SER A 58 23.08 25.83 -16.55
C SER A 58 21.63 25.69 -16.00
N VAL A 59 21.51 25.32 -14.74
CA VAL A 59 20.23 25.20 -14.07
C VAL A 59 19.59 26.58 -13.89
N VAL A 60 18.42 26.81 -14.47
CA VAL A 60 17.68 28.08 -14.37
C VAL A 60 16.39 27.95 -13.56
N GLY A 61 16.02 26.76 -13.14
CA GLY A 61 14.82 26.51 -12.35
C GLY A 61 14.41 25.06 -12.34
N MET A 62 13.19 24.82 -11.91
CA MET A 62 12.58 23.49 -11.93
C MET A 62 11.15 23.58 -12.46
N LEU A 63 10.65 22.46 -12.97
CA LEU A 63 9.25 22.29 -13.34
C LEU A 63 8.67 21.14 -12.52
N GLY A 64 7.61 21.41 -11.79
CA GLY A 64 6.86 20.41 -11.06
C GLY A 64 5.55 20.11 -11.77
N VAL A 65 5.27 18.83 -11.98
CA VAL A 65 3.98 18.37 -12.50
C VAL A 65 3.32 17.53 -11.42
N GLY A 66 2.18 18.01 -10.91
CA GLY A 66 1.37 17.33 -9.90
C GLY A 66 0.12 16.73 -10.52
N GLN A 67 -0.16 15.49 -10.15
CA GLN A 67 -1.39 14.81 -10.51
C GLN A 67 -2.21 14.58 -9.25
N ASP A 68 -3.51 14.89 -9.30
CA ASP A 68 -4.44 14.56 -8.22
C ASP A 68 -4.77 13.07 -8.27
N ILE A 69 -4.37 12.34 -7.25
CA ILE A 69 -4.59 10.90 -7.12
C ILE A 69 -5.51 10.56 -5.94
N THR A 70 -6.30 11.52 -5.46
CA THR A 70 -7.14 11.35 -4.27
C THR A 70 -8.11 10.19 -4.41
N GLU A 71 -8.83 10.11 -5.52
CA GLU A 71 -9.79 9.03 -5.79
C GLU A 71 -9.11 7.66 -5.82
N ARG A 72 -7.98 7.56 -6.51
CA ARG A 72 -7.19 6.32 -6.57
C ARG A 72 -6.75 5.86 -5.19
N LYS A 73 -6.29 6.78 -4.35
CA LYS A 73 -5.88 6.49 -2.96
C LYS A 73 -7.05 6.01 -2.10
N GLN A 74 -8.22 6.61 -2.26
CA GLN A 74 -9.42 6.19 -1.53
C GLN A 74 -9.83 4.77 -1.90
N VAL A 75 -9.77 4.40 -3.17
CA VAL A 75 -10.06 3.04 -3.64
C VAL A 75 -9.06 2.04 -3.05
N GLU A 76 -7.77 2.35 -3.04
CA GLU A 76 -6.73 1.49 -2.44
C GLU A 76 -6.96 1.27 -0.94
N VAL A 77 -7.25 2.33 -0.20
CA VAL A 77 -7.55 2.27 1.25
C VAL A 77 -8.78 1.42 1.51
N GLU A 78 -9.85 1.60 0.74
CA GLU A 78 -11.09 0.82 0.88
C GLU A 78 -10.86 -0.66 0.59
N LYS A 79 -10.11 -1.00 -0.44
CA LYS A 79 -9.75 -2.40 -0.74
C LYS A 79 -9.01 -3.04 0.43
N THR A 80 -8.04 -2.36 0.99
CA THR A 80 -7.26 -2.85 2.14
C THR A 80 -8.16 -3.05 3.36
N ARG A 81 -9.04 -2.09 3.65
CA ARG A 81 -9.98 -2.17 4.77
C ARG A 81 -10.90 -3.39 4.66
N VAL A 82 -11.50 -3.59 3.49
CA VAL A 82 -12.40 -4.73 3.24
C VAL A 82 -11.66 -6.06 3.37
N ALA A 83 -10.46 -6.15 2.82
CA ALA A 83 -9.63 -7.35 2.93
C ALA A 83 -9.28 -7.67 4.39
N GLN A 84 -8.94 -6.66 5.19
CA GLN A 84 -8.65 -6.82 6.61
C GLN A 84 -9.87 -7.26 7.42
N GLU A 85 -11.05 -6.68 7.14
CA GLU A 85 -12.29 -7.08 7.80
C GLU A 85 -12.64 -8.53 7.50
N LEU A 86 -12.51 -8.94 6.24
CA LEU A 86 -12.74 -10.33 5.85
C LEU A 86 -11.77 -11.28 6.55
N GLN A 87 -10.49 -10.93 6.60
CA GLN A 87 -9.48 -11.74 7.28
C GLN A 87 -9.77 -11.87 8.78
N THR A 88 -10.16 -10.78 9.41
CA THR A 88 -10.55 -10.78 10.84
C THR A 88 -11.77 -11.69 11.06
N PHE A 89 -12.78 -11.61 10.19
CA PHE A 89 -13.95 -12.47 10.26
C PHE A 89 -13.56 -13.95 10.16
N ILE A 90 -12.71 -14.30 9.21
CA ILE A 90 -12.22 -15.67 9.03
C ILE A 90 -11.46 -16.14 10.27
N ASP A 91 -10.54 -15.33 10.78
CA ASP A 91 -9.66 -15.71 11.90
C ASP A 91 -10.39 -15.80 13.23
N THR A 92 -11.46 -15.04 13.42
CA THR A 92 -12.25 -15.05 14.67
C THR A 92 -13.47 -15.95 14.63
N ALA A 93 -13.79 -16.54 13.48
CA ALA A 93 -14.95 -17.43 13.35
C ALA A 93 -14.82 -18.66 14.28
N ASN A 94 -15.94 -19.03 14.91
CA ASN A 94 -16.01 -20.20 15.78
C ASN A 94 -16.31 -21.48 15.00
N ALA A 95 -15.84 -21.57 13.79
CA ALA A 95 -15.94 -22.74 12.93
C ALA A 95 -14.63 -22.85 12.11
N PRO A 96 -14.20 -24.06 11.76
CA PRO A 96 -13.05 -24.21 10.89
C PRO A 96 -13.39 -23.68 9.49
N ILE A 97 -12.58 -22.75 9.02
CA ILE A 97 -12.68 -22.19 7.67
C ILE A 97 -11.39 -22.49 6.94
N PHE A 98 -11.50 -23.12 5.80
CA PHE A 98 -10.37 -23.40 4.92
C PHE A 98 -10.75 -23.05 3.48
N GLY A 99 -9.76 -22.69 2.69
CA GLY A 99 -9.94 -22.43 1.28
C GLY A 99 -8.88 -23.16 0.46
N ILE A 100 -9.22 -23.43 -0.78
CA ILE A 100 -8.28 -24.01 -1.75
C ILE A 100 -8.29 -23.18 -3.02
N ASP A 101 -7.17 -23.20 -3.73
CA ASP A 101 -7.06 -22.59 -5.04
C ASP A 101 -7.62 -23.54 -6.14
N ALA A 102 -7.51 -23.10 -7.41
CA ALA A 102 -7.99 -23.89 -8.55
C ALA A 102 -7.23 -25.21 -8.73
N HIS A 103 -6.07 -25.38 -8.09
CA HIS A 103 -5.25 -26.60 -8.14
C HIS A 103 -5.47 -27.51 -6.92
N GLY A 104 -6.38 -27.16 -6.02
CA GLY A 104 -6.66 -27.92 -4.81
C GLY A 104 -5.69 -27.68 -3.66
N LEU A 105 -4.82 -26.68 -3.77
CA LEU A 105 -3.85 -26.35 -2.74
C LEU A 105 -4.45 -25.39 -1.72
N VAL A 106 -4.18 -25.64 -0.44
CA VAL A 106 -4.72 -24.82 0.66
C VAL A 106 -4.18 -23.38 0.57
N ASN A 107 -5.08 -22.42 0.51
CA ASN A 107 -4.76 -20.99 0.51
C ASN A 107 -5.37 -20.23 1.71
N GLU A 108 -6.24 -20.86 2.49
CA GLU A 108 -6.81 -20.29 3.70
C GLU A 108 -6.98 -21.37 4.77
N TRP A 109 -6.61 -21.04 6.01
CA TRP A 109 -6.67 -21.95 7.14
C TRP A 109 -6.79 -21.13 8.42
N ASN A 110 -7.99 -21.01 8.98
CA ASN A 110 -8.23 -20.12 10.11
C ASN A 110 -7.80 -20.73 11.45
N ASN A 111 -7.89 -19.92 12.51
CA ASN A 111 -7.48 -20.35 13.85
C ASN A 111 -8.27 -21.55 14.36
N LYS A 112 -9.55 -21.64 14.05
CA LYS A 112 -10.37 -22.77 14.46
C LYS A 112 -9.97 -24.06 13.75
N ALA A 113 -9.56 -23.98 12.50
CA ALA A 113 -9.01 -25.11 11.76
C ALA A 113 -7.70 -25.61 12.40
N VAL A 114 -6.81 -24.70 12.83
CA VAL A 114 -5.61 -25.04 13.58
C VAL A 114 -5.96 -25.75 14.89
N GLU A 115 -6.91 -25.21 15.63
CA GLU A 115 -7.33 -25.77 16.94
C GLU A 115 -7.90 -27.18 16.81
N ILE A 116 -8.77 -27.41 15.83
CA ILE A 116 -9.44 -28.69 15.64
C ILE A 116 -8.49 -29.76 15.09
N THR A 117 -7.66 -29.41 14.11
CA THR A 117 -6.82 -30.39 13.41
C THR A 117 -5.44 -30.56 14.03
N GLY A 118 -4.96 -29.56 14.77
CA GLY A 118 -3.59 -29.54 15.28
C GLY A 118 -2.53 -29.14 14.23
N PHE A 119 -2.92 -28.96 12.96
CA PHE A 119 -2.00 -28.52 11.92
C PHE A 119 -1.94 -27.00 11.90
N SER A 120 -0.74 -26.42 11.93
CA SER A 120 -0.54 -24.98 11.82
C SER A 120 -0.81 -24.49 10.40
N ARG A 121 -1.05 -23.19 10.28
CA ARG A 121 -1.22 -22.54 8.97
C ARG A 121 0.01 -22.75 8.08
N THR A 122 1.21 -22.62 8.63
CA THR A 122 2.46 -22.80 7.88
C THR A 122 2.67 -24.24 7.40
N GLU A 123 2.14 -25.23 8.13
CA GLU A 123 2.23 -26.63 7.75
C GLU A 123 1.34 -27.00 6.57
N VAL A 124 0.17 -26.32 6.43
CA VAL A 124 -0.85 -26.71 5.44
C VAL A 124 -0.90 -25.82 4.21
N LEU A 125 -0.54 -24.53 4.32
CA LEU A 125 -0.60 -23.59 3.20
C LEU A 125 0.26 -24.09 2.03
N GLY A 126 -0.32 -24.08 0.82
CA GLY A 126 0.34 -24.54 -0.38
C GLY A 126 0.36 -26.06 -0.57
N LYS A 127 -0.24 -26.81 0.35
CA LYS A 127 -0.31 -28.26 0.24
C LYS A 127 -1.68 -28.71 -0.24
N ASP A 128 -1.74 -29.90 -0.82
CA ASP A 128 -2.98 -30.50 -1.27
C ASP A 128 -3.91 -30.81 -0.08
N LEU A 129 -5.12 -30.28 -0.11
CA LEU A 129 -6.08 -30.44 0.98
C LEU A 129 -6.39 -31.92 1.28
N VAL A 130 -6.52 -32.75 0.25
CA VAL A 130 -6.84 -34.17 0.43
C VAL A 130 -5.72 -34.86 1.19
N GLN A 131 -4.46 -34.55 0.90
CA GLN A 131 -3.33 -35.09 1.64
C GLN A 131 -3.32 -34.65 3.10
N VAL A 132 -3.62 -33.37 3.37
CA VAL A 132 -3.70 -32.84 4.73
C VAL A 132 -4.81 -33.56 5.52
N LEU A 133 -5.97 -33.74 4.93
CA LEU A 133 -7.09 -34.42 5.59
C LEU A 133 -6.80 -35.91 5.84
N ARG A 134 -6.09 -36.57 4.93
CA ARG A 134 -5.67 -37.96 5.13
C ARG A 134 -4.73 -38.11 6.33
N LEU A 135 -3.78 -37.19 6.47
CA LEU A 135 -2.87 -37.19 7.62
C LEU A 135 -3.61 -37.02 8.94
N SER A 136 -4.67 -36.19 8.97
CA SER A 136 -5.47 -35.98 10.18
C SER A 136 -6.35 -37.17 10.55
N MET A 137 -6.65 -38.07 9.60
CA MET A 137 -7.50 -39.24 9.84
C MET A 137 -6.75 -40.43 10.41
N PHE A 138 -5.42 -40.50 10.27
CA PHE A 138 -4.62 -41.66 10.65
C PHE A 138 -3.69 -41.40 11.85
N ASP A 139 -3.74 -40.20 12.40
CA ASP A 139 -3.08 -39.83 13.65
C ASP A 139 -4.09 -39.89 14.80
#